data_678ee4d92992bc0cc63d82a00aede777
#
_entry.id   678ee4d92992bc0cc63d82a00aede777
#
_cell.length_a   1.000
_cell.length_b   1.000
_cell.length_c   1.000
_cell.angle_alpha   90.00
_cell.angle_beta   90.00
_cell.angle_gamma   90.00
#
_symmetry.space_group_name_H-M   'P 1'
#
loop_
_entity.id
_entity.type
_entity.pdbx_description
1 polymer ?
#
loop_
_entity_poly.entity_id
_entity_poly.type
_entity_poly.pdbx_seq_one_letter_code
_entity_poly.pdbx_strand_id
1 'polypeptide(L)'
;MRIRLFFFFLILLSLFNNAFSNIEDRIIAKVDNEIITNYDLINEVNTILALTNKPANKNELAKLKNLAFASLKKRLIKETEIKRYKISRYNKADINNYIQSIETNLGLVQQNISLKDHFKKYGANYEIYFEGVIVNLKWNSLIYSLYIKQLDVDEELIKSELNKQIQQENKIEEFNLSEIVLENWDQVKLNEIKKSIQENGFAKTATLYSDSISSTKGGSIGWVVSKSISKNYLEIISKLKKTQISEPIKINNNIVIIKLNDKRILNQNNLDLVEIEKKIIRQKKEEKLNIFSDSHYLNLEKKAYIEINE
;
A
#
# COMPACT_ATOMS: atom_id res chain seq x y z
N MET A 1 6.77 -5.71 70.32
CA MET A 1 5.78 -5.93 69.26
C MET A 1 5.90 -5.00 68.06
N ARG A 2 6.43 -3.78 68.18
CA ARG A 2 6.61 -2.81 67.07
C ARG A 2 7.74 -3.15 66.07
N ILE A 3 8.78 -3.83 66.48
CA ILE A 3 9.95 -4.15 65.62
C ILE A 3 9.63 -5.32 64.64
N ARG A 4 8.76 -6.27 65.03
CA ARG A 4 8.37 -7.38 64.16
C ARG A 4 7.42 -6.94 63.01
N LEU A 5 6.63 -5.89 63.23
CA LEU A 5 5.77 -5.33 62.17
C LEU A 5 6.57 -4.59 61.10
N PHE A 6 7.68 -3.95 61.49
CA PHE A 6 8.54 -3.22 60.56
C PHE A 6 9.30 -4.15 59.61
N PHE A 7 9.72 -5.30 60.11
CA PHE A 7 10.40 -6.33 59.30
C PHE A 7 9.42 -7.01 58.32
N PHE A 8 8.17 -7.17 58.68
CA PHE A 8 7.16 -7.75 57.80
C PHE A 8 6.77 -6.79 56.64
N PHE A 9 6.77 -5.49 56.93
CA PHE A 9 6.52 -4.46 55.91
C PHE A 9 7.69 -4.31 54.91
N LEU A 10 8.92 -4.52 55.36
CA LEU A 10 10.11 -4.48 54.51
C LEU A 10 10.19 -5.69 53.54
N ILE A 11 9.71 -6.87 54.01
CA ILE A 11 9.64 -8.08 53.17
C ILE A 11 8.51 -7.95 52.13
N LEU A 12 7.42 -7.26 52.42
CA LEU A 12 6.34 -7.03 51.45
C LEU A 12 6.75 -6.05 50.35
N LEU A 13 7.65 -5.08 50.63
CA LEU A 13 8.17 -4.16 49.62
C LEU A 13 9.17 -4.84 48.66
N SER A 14 9.80 -5.96 49.05
CA SER A 14 10.71 -6.70 48.16
C SER A 14 10.00 -7.62 47.15
N LEU A 15 8.68 -7.82 47.27
CA LEU A 15 7.88 -8.64 46.36
C LEU A 15 7.32 -7.85 45.15
N PHE A 16 7.48 -6.53 45.13
CA PHE A 16 7.20 -5.69 43.98
C PHE A 16 8.43 -5.47 43.12
N ASN A 17 9.26 -6.49 42.93
CA ASN A 17 10.12 -6.53 41.74
C ASN A 17 9.16 -6.79 40.58
N ASN A 18 8.63 -5.72 40.00
CA ASN A 18 8.07 -5.77 38.67
C ASN A 18 9.16 -6.41 37.81
N ALA A 19 8.97 -7.65 37.43
CA ALA A 19 9.67 -8.25 36.33
C ALA A 19 9.27 -7.41 35.09
N PHE A 20 9.96 -6.28 34.88
CA PHE A 20 10.08 -5.73 33.56
C PHE A 20 10.72 -6.86 32.77
N SER A 21 9.91 -7.60 32.06
CA SER A 21 10.38 -8.43 30.98
C SER A 21 11.17 -7.48 30.08
N ASN A 22 12.49 -7.47 30.23
CA ASN A 22 13.38 -6.93 29.25
C ASN A 22 13.08 -7.74 27.99
N ILE A 23 12.26 -7.19 27.11
CA ILE A 23 12.21 -7.63 25.74
C ILE A 23 13.62 -7.24 25.25
N GLU A 24 14.54 -8.20 25.29
CA GLU A 24 15.81 -8.04 24.60
C GLU A 24 15.46 -7.73 23.15
N ASP A 25 15.80 -6.52 22.71
CA ASP A 25 15.53 -6.07 21.35
C ASP A 25 16.51 -6.77 20.42
N ARG A 26 16.21 -8.03 20.12
CA ARG A 26 17.05 -8.93 19.32
C ARG A 26 17.00 -8.48 17.86
N ILE A 27 18.16 -8.40 17.23
CA ILE A 27 18.28 -8.21 15.78
C ILE A 27 17.77 -9.48 15.08
N ILE A 28 16.72 -9.35 14.25
CA ILE A 28 16.12 -10.44 13.48
C ILE A 28 16.77 -10.55 12.11
N ALA A 29 17.08 -9.41 11.50
CA ALA A 29 17.70 -9.40 10.18
C ALA A 29 18.54 -8.15 9.97
N LYS A 30 19.44 -8.25 9.00
CA LYS A 30 20.19 -7.15 8.44
C LYS A 30 19.85 -7.00 6.96
N VAL A 31 19.58 -5.78 6.53
CA VAL A 31 19.30 -5.44 5.12
C VAL A 31 20.31 -4.37 4.74
N ASP A 32 21.35 -4.73 4.00
CA ASP A 32 22.55 -3.93 3.76
C ASP A 32 23.20 -3.44 5.08
N ASN A 33 23.14 -2.15 5.35
CA ASN A 33 23.67 -1.55 6.59
C ASN A 33 22.61 -1.27 7.66
N GLU A 34 21.36 -1.56 7.38
CA GLU A 34 20.23 -1.31 8.29
C GLU A 34 19.80 -2.62 8.96
N ILE A 35 19.23 -2.54 10.14
CA ILE A 35 18.80 -3.71 10.93
C ILE A 35 17.29 -3.72 11.08
N ILE A 36 16.72 -4.93 11.21
CA ILE A 36 15.34 -5.16 11.63
C ILE A 36 15.40 -5.84 13.00
N THR A 37 14.78 -5.22 13.99
CA THR A 37 14.71 -5.74 15.35
C THR A 37 13.40 -6.50 15.60
N ASN A 38 13.35 -7.22 16.72
CA ASN A 38 12.12 -7.86 17.17
C ASN A 38 11.02 -6.82 17.49
N TYR A 39 11.40 -5.66 17.99
CA TYR A 39 10.46 -4.55 18.21
C TYR A 39 9.84 -4.08 16.90
N ASP A 40 10.66 -3.87 15.86
CA ASP A 40 10.17 -3.46 14.55
C ASP A 40 9.17 -4.46 13.98
N LEU A 41 9.50 -5.77 14.08
CA LEU A 41 8.63 -6.82 13.58
C LEU A 41 7.29 -6.86 14.33
N ILE A 42 7.31 -6.77 15.65
CA ILE A 42 6.08 -6.76 16.47
C ILE A 42 5.26 -5.51 16.16
N ASN A 43 5.89 -4.34 16.09
CA ASN A 43 5.22 -3.09 15.76
C ASN A 43 4.58 -3.14 14.36
N GLU A 44 5.26 -3.71 13.38
CA GLU A 44 4.72 -3.85 12.02
C GLU A 44 3.56 -4.86 11.98
N VAL A 45 3.62 -5.97 12.73
CA VAL A 45 2.48 -6.90 12.91
C VAL A 45 1.28 -6.15 13.50
N ASN A 46 1.49 -5.37 14.56
CA ASN A 46 0.42 -4.60 15.20
C ASN A 46 -0.15 -3.54 14.25
N THR A 47 0.69 -2.92 13.42
CA THR A 47 0.29 -2.00 12.35
C THR A 47 -0.62 -2.70 11.33
N ILE A 48 -0.26 -3.89 10.87
CA ILE A 48 -1.08 -4.70 9.98
C ILE A 48 -2.45 -5.03 10.61
N LEU A 49 -2.45 -5.42 11.87
CA LEU A 49 -3.71 -5.69 12.61
C LEU A 49 -4.58 -4.44 12.73
N ALA A 50 -3.99 -3.27 13.03
CA ALA A 50 -4.69 -2.00 13.07
C ALA A 50 -5.29 -1.62 11.70
N LEU A 51 -4.52 -1.73 10.63
CA LEU A 51 -4.96 -1.43 9.26
C LEU A 51 -6.04 -2.38 8.74
N THR A 52 -6.09 -3.61 9.27
CA THR A 52 -7.13 -4.58 8.91
C THR A 52 -8.32 -4.61 9.86
N ASN A 53 -8.20 -3.91 10.99
CA ASN A 53 -9.20 -3.92 12.05
C ASN A 53 -9.50 -5.35 12.56
N LYS A 54 -8.45 -6.18 12.67
CA LYS A 54 -8.57 -7.58 13.12
C LYS A 54 -7.88 -7.80 14.45
N PRO A 55 -8.44 -8.63 15.34
CA PRO A 55 -7.73 -9.08 16.53
C PRO A 55 -6.58 -10.03 16.16
N ALA A 56 -5.56 -10.09 17.01
CA ALA A 56 -4.48 -11.04 16.86
C ALA A 56 -5.01 -12.48 16.96
N ASN A 57 -4.71 -13.32 15.98
CA ASN A 57 -5.01 -14.74 15.98
C ASN A 57 -3.70 -15.53 15.98
N LYS A 58 -3.52 -16.42 16.95
CA LYS A 58 -2.31 -17.24 17.09
C LYS A 58 -2.01 -18.08 15.82
N ASN A 59 -3.04 -18.56 15.14
CA ASN A 59 -2.89 -19.40 13.93
C ASN A 59 -2.42 -18.57 12.71
N GLU A 60 -2.59 -17.25 12.73
CA GLU A 60 -2.18 -16.36 11.65
C GLU A 60 -0.86 -15.62 11.95
N LEU A 61 -0.32 -15.79 13.17
CA LEU A 61 0.83 -15.00 13.63
C LEU A 61 2.08 -15.20 12.75
N ALA A 62 2.37 -16.44 12.34
CA ALA A 62 3.50 -16.72 11.48
C ALA A 62 3.37 -16.01 10.12
N LYS A 63 2.17 -16.04 9.54
CA LYS A 63 1.86 -15.35 8.30
C LYS A 63 1.99 -13.82 8.44
N LEU A 64 1.46 -13.26 9.53
CA LEU A 64 1.57 -11.83 9.82
C LEU A 64 3.02 -11.40 9.99
N LYS A 65 3.86 -12.22 10.64
CA LYS A 65 5.30 -11.95 10.76
C LYS A 65 6.00 -11.93 9.40
N ASN A 66 5.67 -12.84 8.49
CA ASN A 66 6.24 -12.85 7.14
C ASN A 66 5.84 -11.60 6.35
N LEU A 67 4.57 -11.17 6.44
CA LEU A 67 4.11 -9.93 5.83
C LEU A 67 4.80 -8.70 6.42
N ALA A 68 4.90 -8.64 7.75
CA ALA A 68 5.57 -7.56 8.45
C ALA A 68 7.06 -7.48 8.05
N PHE A 69 7.73 -8.62 7.98
CA PHE A 69 9.13 -8.68 7.55
C PHE A 69 9.30 -8.19 6.11
N ALA A 70 8.42 -8.62 5.18
CA ALA A 70 8.46 -8.15 3.79
C ALA A 70 8.22 -6.64 3.69
N SER A 71 7.27 -6.09 4.46
CA SER A 71 7.00 -4.64 4.53
C SER A 71 8.21 -3.87 5.04
N LEU A 72 8.80 -4.30 6.15
CA LEU A 72 10.00 -3.67 6.74
C LEU A 72 11.19 -3.70 5.77
N LYS A 73 11.47 -4.85 5.15
CA LYS A 73 12.50 -5.01 4.13
C LYS A 73 12.30 -4.02 2.99
N LYS A 74 11.09 -3.97 2.43
CA LYS A 74 10.74 -3.06 1.32
C LYS A 74 10.97 -1.60 1.71
N ARG A 75 10.59 -1.22 2.92
CA ARG A 75 10.80 0.12 3.46
C ARG A 75 12.28 0.48 3.57
N LEU A 76 13.11 -0.40 4.15
CA LEU A 76 14.55 -0.15 4.31
C LEU A 76 15.28 -0.02 2.98
N ILE A 77 14.98 -0.86 1.99
CA ILE A 77 15.55 -0.76 0.64
C ILE A 77 15.21 0.60 0.01
N LYS A 78 13.94 1.03 0.12
CA LYS A 78 13.52 2.34 -0.38
C LYS A 78 14.21 3.49 0.35
N GLU A 79 14.32 3.42 1.67
CA GLU A 79 14.99 4.44 2.49
C GLU A 79 16.47 4.59 2.13
N THR A 80 17.17 3.48 1.94
CA THR A 80 18.58 3.48 1.53
C THR A 80 18.75 4.20 0.20
N GLU A 81 17.88 3.95 -0.77
CA GLU A 81 17.95 4.60 -2.08
C GLU A 81 17.57 6.09 -1.99
N ILE A 82 16.54 6.44 -1.21
CA ILE A 82 16.15 7.83 -0.95
C ILE A 82 17.30 8.61 -0.29
N LYS A 83 18.01 8.00 0.69
CA LYS A 83 19.20 8.57 1.31
C LYS A 83 20.34 8.79 0.30
N ARG A 84 20.56 7.80 -0.57
CA ARG A 84 21.59 7.85 -1.64
C ARG A 84 21.39 9.03 -2.59
N TYR A 85 20.14 9.30 -2.98
CA TYR A 85 19.79 10.42 -3.85
C TYR A 85 19.49 11.73 -3.09
N LYS A 86 19.60 11.74 -1.75
CA LYS A 86 19.35 12.90 -0.88
C LYS A 86 17.96 13.52 -1.10
N ILE A 87 16.94 12.69 -1.33
CA ILE A 87 15.58 13.15 -1.52
C ILE A 87 14.97 13.60 -0.21
N SER A 88 14.78 14.91 -0.05
CA SER A 88 14.14 15.52 1.13
C SER A 88 12.70 15.97 0.87
N ARG A 89 12.36 16.25 -0.39
CA ARG A 89 11.07 16.83 -0.78
C ARG A 89 10.02 15.75 -1.04
N TYR A 90 8.80 16.03 -0.62
CA TYR A 90 7.59 15.26 -0.94
C TYR A 90 6.38 16.20 -0.82
N ASN A 91 5.25 15.82 -1.44
CA ASN A 91 4.05 16.61 -1.37
C ASN A 91 3.33 16.39 -0.01
N LYS A 92 3.38 17.38 0.86
CA LYS A 92 2.76 17.32 2.20
C LYS A 92 1.22 17.21 2.15
N ALA A 93 0.59 17.75 1.11
CA ALA A 93 -0.87 17.66 0.95
C ALA A 93 -1.32 16.20 0.76
N ASP A 94 -0.48 15.36 0.15
CA ASP A 94 -0.79 13.95 -0.06
C ASP A 94 -0.89 13.17 1.26
N ILE A 95 -0.19 13.61 2.32
CA ILE A 95 -0.26 12.97 3.64
C ILE A 95 -1.69 13.04 4.19
N ASN A 96 -2.28 14.23 4.22
CA ASN A 96 -3.62 14.41 4.79
C ASN A 96 -4.65 13.58 4.03
N ASN A 97 -4.58 13.62 2.69
CA ASN A 97 -5.46 12.82 1.83
C ASN A 97 -5.28 11.32 2.09
N TYR A 98 -4.04 10.87 2.30
CA TYR A 98 -3.73 9.49 2.60
C TYR A 98 -4.30 9.06 3.95
N ILE A 99 -4.03 9.81 5.02
CA ILE A 99 -4.55 9.50 6.37
C ILE A 99 -6.09 9.49 6.37
N GLN A 100 -6.71 10.50 5.77
CA GLN A 100 -8.18 10.56 5.65
C GLN A 100 -8.75 9.36 4.88
N SER A 101 -8.07 8.91 3.83
CA SER A 101 -8.47 7.71 3.08
C SER A 101 -8.43 6.45 3.96
N ILE A 102 -7.38 6.28 4.78
CA ILE A 102 -7.28 5.16 5.72
C ILE A 102 -8.38 5.24 6.79
N GLU A 103 -8.59 6.40 7.41
CA GLU A 103 -9.64 6.60 8.41
C GLU A 103 -11.03 6.29 7.85
N THR A 104 -11.29 6.69 6.61
CA THR A 104 -12.54 6.38 5.89
C THR A 104 -12.67 4.88 5.65
N ASN A 105 -11.63 4.22 5.14
CA ASN A 105 -11.64 2.78 4.83
C ASN A 105 -11.80 1.91 6.09
N LEU A 106 -11.30 2.38 7.24
CA LEU A 106 -11.46 1.71 8.53
C LEU A 106 -12.79 2.03 9.22
N GLY A 107 -13.58 2.99 8.69
CA GLY A 107 -14.82 3.44 9.31
C GLY A 107 -14.62 4.26 10.58
N LEU A 108 -13.44 4.86 10.75
CA LEU A 108 -13.09 5.65 11.96
C LEU A 108 -13.74 7.02 11.96
N VAL A 109 -13.96 7.60 10.77
CA VAL A 109 -14.60 8.92 10.60
C VAL A 109 -15.98 8.94 11.25
N GLN A 110 -16.81 7.88 11.01
CA GLN A 110 -18.14 7.76 11.56
C GLN A 110 -18.13 7.55 13.09
N GLN A 111 -17.05 7.03 13.64
CA GLN A 111 -16.86 6.79 15.06
C GLN A 111 -16.17 7.95 15.78
N ASN A 112 -15.75 8.99 15.06
CA ASN A 112 -14.96 10.11 15.57
C ASN A 112 -13.68 9.64 16.30
N ILE A 113 -13.02 8.61 15.76
CA ILE A 113 -11.78 8.04 16.29
C ILE A 113 -10.63 8.46 15.36
N SER A 114 -9.56 9.03 15.92
CA SER A 114 -8.35 9.31 15.13
C SER A 114 -7.59 8.03 14.79
N LEU A 115 -6.87 8.04 13.66
CA LEU A 115 -6.01 6.92 13.28
C LEU A 115 -4.97 6.63 14.38
N LYS A 116 -4.45 7.67 15.04
CA LYS A 116 -3.49 7.54 16.15
C LYS A 116 -4.08 6.77 17.36
N ASP A 117 -5.31 7.09 17.77
CA ASP A 117 -5.98 6.38 18.87
C ASP A 117 -6.32 4.95 18.47
N HIS A 118 -6.71 4.75 17.21
CA HIS A 118 -6.96 3.42 16.69
C HIS A 118 -5.68 2.55 16.72
N PHE A 119 -4.53 3.07 16.30
CA PHE A 119 -3.25 2.37 16.37
C PHE A 119 -2.85 2.01 17.80
N LYS A 120 -3.02 2.94 18.73
CA LYS A 120 -2.77 2.71 20.15
C LYS A 120 -3.57 1.52 20.71
N LYS A 121 -4.82 1.33 20.28
CA LYS A 121 -5.67 0.19 20.67
C LYS A 121 -5.05 -1.15 20.26
N TYR A 122 -4.31 -1.18 19.18
CA TYR A 122 -3.61 -2.38 18.67
C TYR A 122 -2.17 -2.51 19.18
N GLY A 123 -1.68 -1.56 19.98
CA GLY A 123 -0.29 -1.52 20.43
C GLY A 123 0.69 -1.18 19.30
N ALA A 124 0.21 -0.57 18.21
CA ALA A 124 1.03 -0.09 17.11
C ALA A 124 1.49 1.35 17.35
N ASN A 125 2.72 1.65 16.93
CA ASN A 125 3.27 2.99 17.00
C ASN A 125 2.89 3.78 15.74
N TYR A 126 2.01 4.77 15.91
CA TYR A 126 1.54 5.61 14.83
C TYR A 126 2.65 6.44 14.18
N GLU A 127 3.62 6.92 14.95
CA GLU A 127 4.72 7.74 14.46
C GLU A 127 5.61 6.93 13.50
N ILE A 128 5.94 5.68 13.84
CA ILE A 128 6.70 4.78 12.96
C ILE A 128 5.94 4.48 11.65
N TYR A 129 4.64 4.26 11.75
CA TYR A 129 3.80 4.10 10.57
C TYR A 129 3.80 5.36 9.69
N PHE A 130 3.63 6.52 10.31
CA PHE A 130 3.62 7.81 9.63
C PHE A 130 4.94 8.10 8.90
N GLU A 131 6.08 7.75 9.50
CA GLU A 131 7.39 7.81 8.83
C GLU A 131 7.45 6.90 7.62
N GLY A 132 6.90 5.68 7.70
CA GLY A 132 6.77 4.77 6.56
C GLY A 132 5.93 5.37 5.41
N VAL A 133 4.88 6.12 5.72
CA VAL A 133 4.10 6.88 4.72
C VAL A 133 4.97 7.94 4.04
N ILE A 134 5.76 8.69 4.82
CA ILE A 134 6.70 9.70 4.28
C ILE A 134 7.74 9.05 3.37
N VAL A 135 8.26 7.86 3.72
CA VAL A 135 9.19 7.11 2.88
C VAL A 135 8.56 6.81 1.51
N ASN A 136 7.32 6.34 1.47
CA ASN A 136 6.64 6.09 0.20
C ASN A 136 6.41 7.37 -0.63
N LEU A 137 6.09 8.49 0.00
CA LEU A 137 5.96 9.78 -0.71
C LEU A 137 7.30 10.29 -1.27
N LYS A 138 8.38 10.14 -0.51
CA LYS A 138 9.74 10.46 -0.99
C LYS A 138 10.18 9.51 -2.11
N TRP A 139 9.83 8.23 -2.02
CA TRP A 139 10.07 7.27 -3.07
C TRP A 139 9.40 7.68 -4.39
N ASN A 140 8.13 8.08 -4.34
CA ASN A 140 7.42 8.58 -5.51
C ASN A 140 8.11 9.81 -6.12
N SER A 141 8.61 10.72 -5.28
CA SER A 141 9.37 11.90 -5.72
C SER A 141 10.70 11.50 -6.35
N LEU A 142 11.39 10.49 -5.81
CA LEU A 142 12.62 9.93 -6.38
C LEU A 142 12.35 9.35 -7.77
N ILE A 143 11.38 8.44 -7.88
CA ILE A 143 11.03 7.77 -9.15
C ILE A 143 10.66 8.81 -10.21
N TYR A 144 9.83 9.78 -9.85
CA TYR A 144 9.50 10.89 -10.75
C TYR A 144 10.76 11.62 -11.24
N SER A 145 11.67 11.98 -10.32
CA SER A 145 12.88 12.71 -10.67
C SER A 145 13.83 11.93 -11.59
N LEU A 146 13.91 10.60 -11.42
CA LEU A 146 14.77 9.74 -12.22
C LEU A 146 14.21 9.51 -13.62
N TYR A 147 12.90 9.38 -13.75
CA TYR A 147 12.26 8.87 -14.95
C TYR A 147 11.39 9.89 -15.69
N ILE A 148 11.27 11.14 -15.21
CA ILE A 148 10.44 12.18 -15.84
C ILE A 148 10.75 12.36 -17.33
N LYS A 149 12.02 12.27 -17.74
CA LYS A 149 12.42 12.40 -19.14
C LYS A 149 12.02 11.22 -20.04
N GLN A 150 11.62 10.10 -19.41
CA GLN A 150 11.19 8.87 -20.09
C GLN A 150 9.65 8.72 -20.08
N LEU A 151 8.95 9.71 -19.51
CA LEU A 151 7.48 9.74 -19.46
C LEU A 151 6.86 10.30 -20.74
N ASP A 152 7.55 10.16 -21.86
CA ASP A 152 7.02 10.60 -23.13
C ASP A 152 5.75 9.81 -23.50
N VAL A 153 4.70 10.54 -23.85
CA VAL A 153 3.40 10.02 -24.28
C VAL A 153 3.04 10.74 -25.56
N ASP A 154 2.67 9.98 -26.58
CA ASP A 154 2.24 10.54 -27.86
C ASP A 154 0.88 11.24 -27.70
N GLU A 155 0.96 12.55 -27.38
CA GLU A 155 -0.22 13.38 -27.13
C GLU A 155 -1.06 13.56 -28.39
N GLU A 156 -0.45 13.64 -29.56
CA GLU A 156 -1.16 13.76 -30.84
C GLU A 156 -1.96 12.48 -31.17
N LEU A 157 -1.36 11.32 -30.90
CA LEU A 157 -2.06 10.04 -31.06
C LEU A 157 -3.27 9.96 -30.12
N ILE A 158 -3.10 10.32 -28.84
CA ILE A 158 -4.20 10.34 -27.86
C ILE A 158 -5.32 11.24 -28.33
N LYS A 159 -5.02 12.46 -28.77
CA LYS A 159 -6.00 13.42 -29.29
C LYS A 159 -6.72 12.89 -30.52
N SER A 160 -6.00 12.29 -31.45
CA SER A 160 -6.55 11.67 -32.65
C SER A 160 -7.51 10.53 -32.30
N GLU A 161 -7.10 9.62 -31.41
CA GLU A 161 -7.92 8.49 -30.96
C GLU A 161 -9.18 8.95 -30.19
N LEU A 162 -9.05 9.96 -29.34
CA LEU A 162 -10.17 10.55 -28.60
C LEU A 162 -11.19 11.15 -29.56
N ASN A 163 -10.76 11.95 -30.53
CA ASN A 163 -11.63 12.55 -31.53
C ASN A 163 -12.35 11.49 -32.40
N LYS A 164 -11.66 10.45 -32.83
CA LYS A 164 -12.27 9.33 -33.57
C LYS A 164 -13.38 8.65 -32.76
N GLN A 165 -13.13 8.38 -31.47
CA GLN A 165 -14.14 7.73 -30.62
C GLN A 165 -15.38 8.60 -30.47
N ILE A 166 -15.20 9.90 -30.24
CA ILE A 166 -16.33 10.82 -30.10
C ILE A 166 -17.17 10.87 -31.38
N GLN A 167 -16.51 10.92 -32.54
CA GLN A 167 -17.20 10.92 -33.84
C GLN A 167 -17.96 9.61 -34.10
N GLN A 168 -17.42 8.47 -33.64
CA GLN A 168 -18.02 7.16 -33.91
C GLN A 168 -19.09 6.75 -32.90
N GLU A 169 -18.82 7.00 -31.60
CA GLU A 169 -19.65 6.44 -30.51
C GLU A 169 -20.42 7.50 -29.73
N ASN A 170 -20.12 8.78 -29.91
CA ASN A 170 -20.75 9.91 -29.21
C ASN A 170 -20.68 9.83 -27.65
N LYS A 171 -19.83 8.96 -27.12
CA LYS A 171 -19.72 8.70 -25.68
C LYS A 171 -18.28 8.34 -25.30
N ILE A 172 -17.92 8.65 -24.06
CA ILE A 172 -16.69 8.21 -23.42
C ILE A 172 -17.08 7.46 -22.16
N GLU A 173 -16.51 6.28 -21.97
CA GLU A 173 -16.71 5.51 -20.75
C GLU A 173 -15.59 5.79 -19.74
N GLU A 174 -15.96 5.92 -18.48
CA GLU A 174 -15.04 5.94 -17.34
C GLU A 174 -15.39 4.82 -16.38
N PHE A 175 -14.35 4.18 -15.86
CA PHE A 175 -14.42 3.11 -14.87
C PHE A 175 -13.76 3.57 -13.58
N ASN A 176 -14.47 3.43 -12.45
CA ASN A 176 -13.87 3.60 -11.13
C ASN A 176 -13.31 2.25 -10.71
N LEU A 177 -12.00 2.16 -10.62
CA LEU A 177 -11.29 0.90 -10.45
C LEU A 177 -10.50 0.86 -9.14
N SER A 178 -10.31 -0.36 -8.66
CA SER A 178 -9.29 -0.71 -7.68
C SER A 178 -8.50 -1.92 -8.18
N GLU A 179 -7.24 -2.03 -7.77
CA GLU A 179 -6.33 -3.09 -8.19
C GLU A 179 -5.60 -3.73 -7.02
N ILE A 180 -5.22 -4.98 -7.19
CA ILE A 180 -4.20 -5.67 -6.42
C ILE A 180 -3.16 -6.16 -7.41
N VAL A 181 -1.92 -5.70 -7.28
CA VAL A 181 -0.78 -6.12 -8.11
C VAL A 181 0.13 -7.01 -7.27
N LEU A 182 0.51 -8.14 -7.83
CA LEU A 182 1.42 -9.10 -7.21
C LEU A 182 2.63 -9.28 -8.12
N GLU A 183 3.78 -8.85 -7.65
CA GLU A 183 5.05 -9.09 -8.30
C GLU A 183 5.48 -10.54 -7.99
N ASN A 184 6.31 -10.92 -7.25
CA ASN A 184 6.74 -12.28 -6.93
C ASN A 184 5.59 -13.17 -6.40
N TRP A 185 4.81 -13.78 -7.29
CA TRP A 185 3.65 -14.59 -6.96
C TRP A 185 3.88 -16.09 -7.26
N ASP A 186 3.22 -16.93 -6.48
CA ASP A 186 3.01 -18.34 -6.73
C ASP A 186 1.53 -18.69 -6.51
N GLN A 187 1.17 -19.93 -6.77
CA GLN A 187 -0.22 -20.38 -6.62
C GLN A 187 -0.69 -20.34 -5.15
N VAL A 188 0.20 -20.55 -4.21
CA VAL A 188 -0.13 -20.48 -2.77
C VAL A 188 -0.48 -19.06 -2.37
N LYS A 189 0.38 -18.10 -2.70
CA LYS A 189 0.15 -16.67 -2.46
C LYS A 189 -1.14 -16.19 -3.13
N LEU A 190 -1.41 -16.63 -4.37
CA LEU A 190 -2.63 -16.25 -5.09
C LEU A 190 -3.89 -16.78 -4.40
N ASN A 191 -3.88 -18.03 -3.94
CA ASN A 191 -5.01 -18.60 -3.20
C ASN A 191 -5.23 -17.89 -1.86
N GLU A 192 -4.16 -17.50 -1.18
CA GLU A 192 -4.24 -16.71 0.05
C GLU A 192 -4.90 -15.36 -0.19
N ILE A 193 -4.56 -14.71 -1.29
CA ILE A 193 -5.14 -13.41 -1.64
C ILE A 193 -6.62 -13.55 -1.98
N LYS A 194 -7.00 -14.56 -2.76
CA LYS A 194 -8.42 -14.86 -3.04
C LYS A 194 -9.20 -15.08 -1.72
N LYS A 195 -8.64 -15.85 -0.79
CA LYS A 195 -9.22 -16.05 0.54
C LYS A 195 -9.30 -14.76 1.33
N SER A 196 -8.23 -13.95 1.32
CA SER A 196 -8.20 -12.67 2.01
C SER A 196 -9.25 -11.70 1.45
N ILE A 197 -9.48 -11.67 0.14
CA ILE A 197 -10.54 -10.86 -0.47
C ILE A 197 -11.93 -11.24 0.06
N GLN A 198 -12.19 -12.54 0.21
CA GLN A 198 -13.47 -13.05 0.74
C GLN A 198 -13.66 -12.70 2.22
N GLU A 199 -12.62 -12.84 3.04
CA GLU A 199 -12.70 -12.65 4.49
C GLU A 199 -12.59 -11.18 4.93
N ASN A 200 -11.77 -10.39 4.23
CA ASN A 200 -11.36 -9.04 4.63
C ASN A 200 -11.89 -7.95 3.72
N GLY A 201 -12.36 -8.34 2.54
CA GLY A 201 -12.71 -7.42 1.47
C GLY A 201 -11.50 -6.96 0.65
N PHE A 202 -11.78 -6.41 -0.52
CA PHE A 202 -10.77 -6.04 -1.52
C PHE A 202 -9.79 -4.98 -1.01
N ALA A 203 -10.28 -3.90 -0.42
CA ALA A 203 -9.43 -2.78 0.00
C ALA A 203 -8.40 -3.17 1.06
N LYS A 204 -8.81 -3.92 2.09
CA LYS A 204 -7.89 -4.41 3.14
C LYS A 204 -6.87 -5.37 2.57
N THR A 205 -7.29 -6.25 1.66
CA THR A 205 -6.38 -7.18 0.98
C THR A 205 -5.37 -6.43 0.11
N ALA A 206 -5.80 -5.39 -0.61
CA ALA A 206 -4.90 -4.54 -1.39
C ALA A 206 -3.85 -3.87 -0.49
N THR A 207 -4.28 -3.33 0.66
CA THR A 207 -3.34 -2.70 1.62
C THR A 207 -2.29 -3.68 2.15
N LEU A 208 -2.66 -4.96 2.32
CA LEU A 208 -1.77 -5.97 2.89
C LEU A 208 -0.82 -6.61 1.87
N TYR A 209 -1.31 -6.85 0.67
CA TYR A 209 -0.65 -7.76 -0.28
C TYR A 209 -0.25 -7.11 -1.59
N SER A 210 -0.84 -5.95 -1.95
CA SER A 210 -0.55 -5.34 -3.24
C SER A 210 0.81 -4.66 -3.23
N ASP A 211 1.59 -4.95 -4.24
CA ASP A 211 2.89 -4.32 -4.48
C ASP A 211 2.75 -2.93 -5.14
N SER A 212 1.56 -2.60 -5.66
CA SER A 212 1.27 -1.30 -6.29
C SER A 212 1.26 -0.15 -5.28
N ILE A 213 1.60 1.05 -5.75
CA ILE A 213 1.47 2.31 -4.99
C ILE A 213 0.02 2.53 -4.53
N SER A 214 -0.97 2.05 -5.29
CA SER A 214 -2.39 2.13 -4.94
C SER A 214 -2.75 1.36 -3.66
N SER A 215 -1.90 0.41 -3.22
CA SER A 215 -2.09 -0.35 -1.96
C SER A 215 -2.32 0.55 -0.76
N THR A 216 -1.64 1.69 -0.71
CA THR A 216 -1.78 2.72 0.33
C THR A 216 -3.19 3.32 0.42
N LYS A 217 -3.98 3.19 -0.65
CA LYS A 217 -5.38 3.65 -0.75
C LYS A 217 -6.35 2.48 -0.90
N GLY A 218 -6.01 1.30 -0.36
CA GLY A 218 -6.83 0.10 -0.51
C GLY A 218 -6.96 -0.38 -1.96
N GLY A 219 -5.93 -0.13 -2.77
CA GLY A 219 -5.89 -0.46 -4.19
C GLY A 219 -6.64 0.50 -5.10
N SER A 220 -7.23 1.59 -4.57
CA SER A 220 -8.03 2.52 -5.38
C SER A 220 -7.16 3.30 -6.36
N ILE A 221 -7.50 3.23 -7.65
CA ILE A 221 -6.93 4.05 -8.73
C ILE A 221 -7.92 5.13 -9.22
N GLY A 222 -9.16 5.09 -8.71
CA GLY A 222 -10.19 6.10 -9.00
C GLY A 222 -10.80 5.98 -10.40
N TRP A 223 -11.28 7.10 -10.96
CA TRP A 223 -11.93 7.15 -12.26
C TRP A 223 -10.89 7.18 -13.39
N VAL A 224 -10.91 6.13 -14.20
CA VAL A 224 -10.00 5.91 -15.33
C VAL A 224 -10.79 5.99 -16.62
N VAL A 225 -10.32 6.80 -17.58
CA VAL A 225 -10.94 6.91 -18.90
C VAL A 225 -10.65 5.65 -19.70
N SER A 226 -11.65 5.08 -20.39
CA SER A 226 -11.51 3.84 -21.16
C SER A 226 -10.31 3.87 -22.14
N LYS A 227 -10.03 5.02 -22.73
CA LYS A 227 -8.89 5.22 -23.68
C LYS A 227 -7.50 5.22 -23.03
N SER A 228 -7.40 5.45 -21.74
CA SER A 228 -6.11 5.27 -21.03
C SER A 228 -5.81 3.81 -20.70
N ILE A 229 -6.82 2.94 -20.76
CA ILE A 229 -6.73 1.52 -20.44
C ILE A 229 -6.26 0.75 -21.66
N SER A 230 -5.26 -0.14 -21.50
CA SER A 230 -4.83 -1.01 -22.60
C SER A 230 -5.96 -1.95 -23.04
N LYS A 231 -5.97 -2.33 -24.32
CA LYS A 231 -7.06 -3.11 -24.92
C LYS A 231 -7.37 -4.40 -24.15
N ASN A 232 -6.35 -5.13 -23.73
CA ASN A 232 -6.50 -6.39 -23.01
C ASN A 232 -7.21 -6.19 -21.64
N TYR A 233 -6.86 -5.12 -20.93
CA TYR A 233 -7.55 -4.78 -19.68
C TYR A 233 -8.98 -4.32 -19.91
N LEU A 234 -9.18 -3.49 -20.92
CA LEU A 234 -10.49 -2.95 -21.25
C LEU A 234 -11.49 -4.06 -21.60
N GLU A 235 -11.07 -5.10 -22.33
CA GLU A 235 -11.91 -6.26 -22.65
C GLU A 235 -12.38 -7.02 -21.40
N ILE A 236 -11.55 -7.06 -20.36
CA ILE A 236 -11.91 -7.71 -19.09
C ILE A 236 -12.81 -6.78 -18.26
N ILE A 237 -12.41 -5.52 -18.10
CA ILE A 237 -13.13 -4.54 -17.27
C ILE A 237 -14.54 -4.28 -17.79
N SER A 238 -14.71 -4.19 -19.12
CA SER A 238 -16.01 -3.93 -19.75
C SER A 238 -17.06 -5.01 -19.48
N LYS A 239 -16.61 -6.25 -19.23
CA LYS A 239 -17.48 -7.40 -18.88
C LYS A 239 -17.85 -7.44 -17.40
N LEU A 240 -17.14 -6.72 -16.54
CA LEU A 240 -17.44 -6.71 -15.11
C LEU A 240 -18.73 -5.93 -14.82
N LYS A 241 -19.49 -6.43 -13.86
CA LYS A 241 -20.60 -5.72 -13.24
C LYS A 241 -20.07 -4.80 -12.12
N LYS A 242 -20.83 -3.79 -11.75
CA LYS A 242 -20.53 -2.93 -10.59
C LYS A 242 -20.25 -3.79 -9.36
N THR A 243 -19.21 -3.46 -8.63
CA THR A 243 -18.64 -4.17 -7.46
C THR A 243 -17.98 -5.52 -7.74
N GLN A 244 -18.02 -6.01 -8.98
CA GLN A 244 -17.43 -7.29 -9.34
C GLN A 244 -15.88 -7.21 -9.39
N ILE A 245 -15.25 -8.32 -9.06
CA ILE A 245 -13.80 -8.53 -9.06
C ILE A 245 -13.47 -9.45 -10.24
N SER A 246 -12.40 -9.14 -10.96
CA SER A 246 -11.92 -9.96 -12.07
C SER A 246 -11.27 -11.27 -11.57
N GLU A 247 -11.16 -12.24 -12.45
CA GLU A 247 -10.15 -13.29 -12.27
C GLU A 247 -8.74 -12.66 -12.34
N PRO A 248 -7.73 -13.35 -11.78
CA PRO A 248 -6.35 -12.91 -11.87
C PRO A 248 -5.88 -12.79 -13.32
N ILE A 249 -5.31 -11.64 -13.65
CA ILE A 249 -4.82 -11.29 -14.99
C ILE A 249 -3.29 -11.36 -14.94
N LYS A 250 -2.70 -12.24 -15.73
CA LYS A 250 -1.24 -12.32 -15.83
C LYS A 250 -0.72 -11.28 -16.82
N ILE A 251 0.22 -10.43 -16.35
CA ILE A 251 0.86 -9.39 -17.14
C ILE A 251 2.36 -9.45 -16.91
N ASN A 252 3.08 -9.87 -17.93
CA ASN A 252 4.51 -10.18 -17.80
C ASN A 252 4.73 -11.17 -16.65
N ASN A 253 5.46 -10.76 -15.61
CA ASN A 253 5.71 -11.54 -14.40
C ASN A 253 4.74 -11.25 -13.26
N ASN A 254 3.82 -10.29 -13.44
CA ASN A 254 2.91 -9.86 -12.39
C ASN A 254 1.53 -10.49 -12.56
N ILE A 255 0.80 -10.61 -11.45
CA ILE A 255 -0.64 -10.86 -11.45
C ILE A 255 -1.35 -9.58 -11.03
N VAL A 256 -2.41 -9.24 -11.75
CA VAL A 256 -3.27 -8.11 -11.42
C VAL A 256 -4.70 -8.62 -11.21
N ILE A 257 -5.33 -8.21 -10.12
CA ILE A 257 -6.73 -8.45 -9.83
C ILE A 257 -7.41 -7.08 -9.80
N ILE A 258 -8.45 -6.90 -10.60
CA ILE A 258 -9.16 -5.62 -10.74
C ILE A 258 -10.55 -5.74 -10.12
N LYS A 259 -10.98 -4.71 -9.39
CA LYS A 259 -12.35 -4.53 -8.95
C LYS A 259 -12.96 -3.34 -9.67
N LEU A 260 -14.11 -3.54 -10.31
CA LEU A 260 -14.92 -2.45 -10.84
C LEU A 260 -15.79 -1.89 -9.72
N ASN A 261 -15.46 -0.72 -9.21
CA ASN A 261 -16.25 -0.06 -8.16
C ASN A 261 -17.52 0.57 -8.75
N ASP A 262 -17.37 1.30 -9.89
CA ASP A 262 -18.45 1.93 -10.61
C ASP A 262 -18.06 2.17 -12.07
N LYS A 263 -19.05 2.48 -12.92
CA LYS A 263 -18.83 2.93 -14.29
C LYS A 263 -19.82 4.03 -14.65
N ARG A 264 -19.39 4.94 -15.50
CA ARG A 264 -20.24 6.01 -16.03
C ARG A 264 -19.93 6.29 -17.49
N ILE A 265 -20.94 6.82 -18.18
CA ILE A 265 -20.83 7.28 -19.55
C ILE A 265 -20.87 8.81 -19.51
N LEU A 266 -19.90 9.42 -20.15
CA LEU A 266 -19.84 10.86 -20.36
C LEU A 266 -20.41 11.15 -21.76
N ASN A 267 -21.50 11.89 -21.83
CA ASN A 267 -22.15 12.27 -23.08
C ASN A 267 -21.54 13.54 -23.67
N GLN A 268 -21.49 13.64 -24.99
CA GLN A 268 -20.80 14.70 -25.74
C GLN A 268 -21.22 16.12 -25.33
N ASN A 269 -22.45 16.35 -24.97
CA ASN A 269 -23.00 17.69 -24.68
C ASN A 269 -22.40 18.36 -23.45
N ASN A 270 -21.66 17.62 -22.60
CA ASN A 270 -21.07 18.11 -21.34
C ASN A 270 -19.57 17.79 -21.22
N LEU A 271 -18.90 17.45 -22.34
CA LEU A 271 -17.50 17.02 -22.31
C LEU A 271 -16.56 18.22 -22.54
N ASP A 272 -15.75 18.52 -21.54
CA ASP A 272 -14.50 19.24 -21.76
C ASP A 272 -13.44 18.27 -22.30
N LEU A 273 -13.32 18.24 -23.63
CA LEU A 273 -12.38 17.34 -24.32
C LEU A 273 -10.93 17.61 -23.96
N VAL A 274 -10.60 18.85 -23.69
CA VAL A 274 -9.24 19.26 -23.27
C VAL A 274 -8.93 18.70 -21.88
N GLU A 275 -9.90 18.72 -20.98
CA GLU A 275 -9.72 18.14 -19.64
C GLU A 275 -9.60 16.61 -19.70
N ILE A 276 -10.40 15.95 -20.55
CA ILE A 276 -10.33 14.49 -20.74
C ILE A 276 -8.99 14.10 -21.37
N GLU A 277 -8.51 14.81 -22.38
CA GLU A 277 -7.19 14.59 -22.98
C GLU A 277 -6.08 14.70 -21.94
N LYS A 278 -6.06 15.79 -21.15
CA LYS A 278 -5.12 15.97 -20.05
C LYS A 278 -5.20 14.84 -19.02
N LYS A 279 -6.40 14.36 -18.73
CA LYS A 279 -6.62 13.23 -17.81
C LYS A 279 -6.03 11.94 -18.36
N ILE A 280 -6.25 11.62 -19.63
CA ILE A 280 -5.67 10.44 -20.29
C ILE A 280 -4.14 10.50 -20.27
N ILE A 281 -3.56 11.65 -20.66
CA ILE A 281 -2.11 11.87 -20.65
C ILE A 281 -1.53 11.64 -19.26
N ARG A 282 -2.16 12.24 -18.24
CA ARG A 282 -1.76 12.05 -16.83
C ARG A 282 -1.81 10.58 -16.41
N GLN A 283 -2.91 9.89 -16.69
CA GLN A 283 -3.08 8.47 -16.33
C GLN A 283 -2.04 7.58 -17.01
N LYS A 284 -1.74 7.81 -18.28
CA LYS A 284 -0.67 7.08 -18.99
C LYS A 284 0.74 7.38 -18.43
N LYS A 285 0.99 8.61 -18.02
CA LYS A 285 2.26 8.97 -17.34
C LYS A 285 2.36 8.32 -15.96
N GLU A 286 1.27 8.25 -15.19
CA GLU A 286 1.20 7.56 -13.89
C GLU A 286 1.41 6.04 -14.04
N GLU A 287 0.80 5.40 -15.05
CA GLU A 287 1.02 3.98 -15.37
C GLU A 287 2.50 3.69 -15.66
N LYS A 288 3.14 4.51 -16.50
CA LYS A 288 4.58 4.40 -16.79
C LYS A 288 5.44 4.57 -15.52
N LEU A 289 5.10 5.55 -14.67
CA LEU A 289 5.82 5.76 -13.40
C LEU A 289 5.70 4.56 -12.47
N ASN A 290 4.55 3.91 -12.41
CA ASN A 290 4.37 2.69 -11.62
C ASN A 290 5.28 1.57 -12.14
N ILE A 291 5.31 1.36 -13.45
CA ILE A 291 6.21 0.35 -14.08
C ILE A 291 7.68 0.66 -13.76
N PHE A 292 8.11 1.91 -13.84
CA PHE A 292 9.48 2.30 -13.49
C PHE A 292 9.76 2.12 -12.00
N SER A 293 8.80 2.46 -11.12
CA SER A 293 8.91 2.26 -9.68
C SER A 293 9.15 0.79 -9.34
N ASP A 294 8.34 -0.10 -9.90
CA ASP A 294 8.41 -1.53 -9.65
C ASP A 294 9.74 -2.10 -10.18
N SER A 295 10.11 -1.78 -11.41
CA SER A 295 11.36 -2.21 -12.00
C SER A 295 12.58 -1.71 -11.21
N HIS A 296 12.55 -0.46 -10.75
CA HIS A 296 13.63 0.12 -9.96
C HIS A 296 13.77 -0.60 -8.61
N TYR A 297 12.64 -0.78 -7.90
CA TYR A 297 12.62 -1.51 -6.63
C TYR A 297 13.14 -2.94 -6.77
N LEU A 298 12.64 -3.71 -7.75
CA LEU A 298 13.07 -5.09 -8.00
C LEU A 298 14.58 -5.19 -8.30
N ASN A 299 15.14 -4.22 -9.00
CA ASN A 299 16.59 -4.16 -9.25
C ASN A 299 17.38 -3.91 -7.97
N LEU A 300 16.87 -3.08 -7.05
CA LEU A 300 17.49 -2.85 -5.75
C LEU A 300 17.37 -4.08 -4.86
N GLU A 301 16.19 -4.68 -4.77
CA GLU A 301 15.93 -5.87 -3.96
C GLU A 301 16.85 -7.05 -4.34
N LYS A 302 17.07 -7.26 -5.65
CA LYS A 302 18.00 -8.30 -6.15
C LYS A 302 19.47 -8.07 -5.76
N LYS A 303 19.86 -6.82 -5.49
CA LYS A 303 21.24 -6.44 -5.13
C LYS A 303 21.44 -6.30 -3.62
N ALA A 304 20.35 -6.13 -2.88
CA ALA A 304 20.41 -5.95 -1.44
C ALA A 304 20.96 -7.21 -0.75
N TYR A 305 21.91 -7.01 0.15
CA TYR A 305 22.41 -8.07 1.03
C TYR A 305 21.40 -8.25 2.18
N ILE A 306 20.88 -9.47 2.32
CA ILE A 306 19.91 -9.79 3.36
C ILE A 306 20.44 -10.97 4.18
N GLU A 307 20.64 -10.75 5.47
CA GLU A 307 21.03 -11.74 6.45
C GLU A 307 19.93 -11.88 7.50
N ILE A 308 19.43 -13.09 7.69
CA ILE A 308 18.38 -13.38 8.67
C ILE A 308 19.01 -14.11 9.84
N ASN A 309 18.86 -13.58 11.05
CA ASN A 309 19.32 -14.22 12.28
C ASN A 309 18.22 -15.16 12.79
N GLU A 310 18.57 -16.43 13.01
CA GLU A 310 17.67 -17.45 13.58
C GLU A 310 17.37 -17.21 15.08
#